data_606680e220e4e369e608318fc73a5c86
#
_entry.id   606680e220e4e369e608318fc73a5c86
#
_cell.length_a   1.000
_cell.length_b   1.000
_cell.length_c   1.000
_cell.angle_alpha   90.00
_cell.angle_beta   90.00
_cell.angle_gamma   90.00
#
_symmetry.space_group_name_H-M   'P 1'
#
loop_
_entity.id
_entity.type
_entity.pdbx_description
1 polymer ?
#
loop_
_entity_poly.entity_id
_entity_poly.type
_entity_poly.pdbx_seq_one_letter_code
_entity_poly.pdbx_strand_id
1 'polypeptide(L)'
;PGRGIALAFAAFVLATPMYKRRMPAGTPLKSLCQVVAAACKKISVNVPAEAGHLYEVSDKIDSPQPKIAHTSDFKFLDKAAIVTESDMEERPEAATSWKLCTVTQVEELKILLRLLPVWITSVVVSSAFSQMNTTFVQQGSAMEMTILSVPVPAASLASFEVICVMTWVLLYTKVIVPALRSFSSSGDGEPSQLQRMGAGRLLMALTMAVAALVEMKRLXQHFFLAGGEVFCYIAQLEFFFGEAPDTMNSMCTSLALLAIALGSYRSSFIYAIVEAFTATGDS
;
A
#
# COMPACT_ATOMS: atom_id res chain seq x y z
N PRO A 1 0.60 12.47 28.99
CA PRO A 1 0.00 12.08 27.69
C PRO A 1 -1.39 12.70 27.49
N GLY A 2 -2.28 12.68 28.48
CA GLY A 2 -3.66 13.15 28.37
C GLY A 2 -3.83 14.59 27.86
N ARG A 3 -2.98 15.51 28.32
CA ARG A 3 -3.03 16.91 27.86
C ARG A 3 -2.74 17.07 26.38
N GLY A 4 -1.79 16.29 25.84
CA GLY A 4 -1.46 16.29 24.41
C GLY A 4 -2.62 15.79 23.56
N ILE A 5 -3.27 14.70 24.00
CA ILE A 5 -4.44 14.13 23.30
C ILE A 5 -5.60 15.13 23.31
N ALA A 6 -5.86 15.77 24.48
CA ALA A 6 -6.93 16.77 24.59
C ALA A 6 -6.67 17.97 23.68
N LEU A 7 -5.43 18.43 23.58
CA LEU A 7 -5.04 19.55 22.72
C LEU A 7 -5.18 19.18 21.23
N ALA A 8 -4.77 17.99 20.85
CA ALA A 8 -4.93 17.47 19.48
C ALA A 8 -6.41 17.35 19.10
N PHE A 9 -7.24 16.82 20.00
CA PHE A 9 -8.69 16.71 19.81
C PHE A 9 -9.34 18.09 19.65
N ALA A 10 -8.98 19.03 20.53
CA ALA A 10 -9.48 20.41 20.45
C ALA A 10 -9.11 21.07 19.12
N ALA A 11 -7.84 20.93 18.69
CA ALA A 11 -7.38 21.44 17.39
C ALA A 11 -8.18 20.83 16.23
N PHE A 12 -8.42 19.53 16.28
CA PHE A 12 -9.20 18.80 15.24
C PHE A 12 -10.64 19.34 15.18
N VAL A 13 -11.30 19.49 16.34
CA VAL A 13 -12.69 19.99 16.40
C VAL A 13 -12.78 21.44 15.91
N LEU A 14 -11.84 22.29 16.31
CA LEU A 14 -11.80 23.70 15.89
C LEU A 14 -11.54 23.83 14.38
N ALA A 15 -10.77 22.92 13.78
CA ALA A 15 -10.48 22.90 12.35
C ALA A 15 -11.59 22.27 11.51
N THR A 16 -12.60 21.63 12.13
CA THR A 16 -13.69 20.92 11.42
C THR A 16 -14.36 21.75 10.32
N PRO A 17 -14.68 23.05 10.51
CA PRO A 17 -15.30 23.84 9.43
C PRO A 17 -14.37 24.10 8.25
N MET A 18 -13.07 23.95 8.40
CA MET A 18 -12.07 24.13 7.33
C MET A 18 -11.92 22.87 6.45
N TYR A 19 -12.38 21.70 6.93
CA TYR A 19 -12.22 20.44 6.19
C TYR A 19 -13.22 20.36 5.03
N LYS A 20 -12.70 20.03 3.86
CA LYS A 20 -13.52 19.77 2.68
C LYS A 20 -14.19 18.39 2.83
N ARG A 21 -15.49 18.38 2.99
CA ARG A 21 -16.28 17.15 3.08
C ARG A 21 -16.63 16.64 1.69
N ARG A 22 -16.22 15.42 1.39
CA ARG A 22 -16.67 14.72 0.17
C ARG A 22 -17.82 13.78 0.55
N MET A 23 -18.89 13.85 -0.21
CA MET A 23 -20.01 12.91 -0.05
C MET A 23 -19.55 11.51 -0.44
N PRO A 24 -19.90 10.48 0.36
CA PRO A 24 -19.54 9.10 -0.01
C PRO A 24 -20.25 8.68 -1.30
N ALA A 25 -19.47 8.20 -2.27
CA ALA A 25 -19.95 7.80 -3.60
C ALA A 25 -20.37 6.32 -3.66
N GLY A 26 -20.90 5.77 -2.56
CA GLY A 26 -21.26 4.36 -2.45
C GLY A 26 -20.23 3.53 -1.70
N THR A 27 -20.40 2.23 -1.72
CA THR A 27 -19.52 1.28 -1.05
C THR A 27 -18.70 0.53 -2.10
N PRO A 28 -17.41 0.84 -2.27
CA PRO A 28 -16.58 0.15 -3.28
C PRO A 28 -16.59 -1.37 -3.13
N LEU A 29 -16.54 -1.88 -1.90
CA LEU A 29 -16.57 -3.34 -1.63
C LEU A 29 -17.83 -4.00 -2.21
N LYS A 30 -18.98 -3.34 -2.09
CA LYS A 30 -20.24 -3.85 -2.65
C LYS A 30 -20.14 -3.92 -4.18
N SER A 31 -19.62 -2.88 -4.82
CA SER A 31 -19.42 -2.83 -6.28
C SER A 31 -18.53 -3.99 -6.74
N LEU A 32 -17.41 -4.23 -6.06
CA LEU A 32 -16.49 -5.33 -6.38
C LEU A 32 -17.17 -6.70 -6.26
N CYS A 33 -17.92 -6.92 -5.18
CA CYS A 33 -18.67 -8.18 -4.98
C CYS A 33 -19.72 -8.38 -6.06
N GLN A 34 -20.37 -7.30 -6.49
CA GLN A 34 -21.37 -7.33 -7.58
C GLN A 34 -20.72 -7.77 -8.91
N VAL A 35 -19.53 -7.23 -9.24
CA VAL A 35 -18.80 -7.61 -10.47
C VAL A 35 -18.45 -9.10 -10.45
N VAL A 36 -17.89 -9.59 -9.34
CA VAL A 36 -17.52 -11.01 -9.20
C VAL A 36 -18.77 -11.90 -9.34
N ALA A 37 -19.85 -11.54 -8.64
CA ALA A 37 -21.10 -12.32 -8.69
C ALA A 37 -21.72 -12.33 -10.10
N ALA A 38 -21.74 -11.18 -10.79
CA ALA A 38 -22.25 -11.05 -12.15
C ALA A 38 -21.39 -11.85 -13.15
N ALA A 39 -20.06 -11.76 -13.04
CA ALA A 39 -19.13 -12.54 -13.89
C ALA A 39 -19.31 -14.05 -13.69
N CYS A 40 -19.49 -14.50 -12.45
CA CYS A 40 -19.72 -15.92 -12.13
C CYS A 40 -21.08 -16.41 -12.69
N LYS A 41 -22.11 -15.59 -12.62
CA LYS A 41 -23.45 -15.95 -13.17
C LYS A 41 -23.40 -16.09 -14.69
N LYS A 42 -22.56 -15.30 -15.38
CA LYS A 42 -22.44 -15.26 -16.84
C LYS A 42 -21.22 -16.05 -17.34
N ILE A 43 -20.77 -17.07 -16.61
CA ILE A 43 -19.57 -17.85 -16.96
C ILE A 43 -19.67 -18.53 -18.32
N SER A 44 -20.88 -18.93 -18.72
CA SER A 44 -21.16 -19.59 -20.01
C SER A 44 -21.30 -18.65 -21.19
N VAL A 45 -21.38 -17.33 -20.96
CA VAL A 45 -21.55 -16.34 -22.01
C VAL A 45 -20.20 -16.04 -22.67
N ASN A 46 -20.16 -16.00 -23.99
CA ASN A 46 -18.95 -15.63 -24.75
C ASN A 46 -18.77 -14.11 -24.74
N VAL A 47 -17.53 -13.69 -24.50
CA VAL A 47 -17.19 -12.25 -24.52
C VAL A 47 -17.13 -11.78 -25.97
N PRO A 48 -17.86 -10.71 -26.35
CA PRO A 48 -17.76 -10.15 -27.70
C PRO A 48 -16.35 -9.64 -27.99
N ALA A 49 -15.95 -9.70 -29.25
CA ALA A 49 -14.62 -9.22 -29.68
C ALA A 49 -14.51 -7.69 -29.62
N GLU A 50 -15.65 -6.98 -29.70
CA GLU A 50 -15.69 -5.52 -29.70
C GLU A 50 -16.19 -4.98 -28.36
N ALA A 51 -15.41 -4.08 -27.77
CA ALA A 51 -15.73 -3.42 -26.49
C ALA A 51 -17.01 -2.55 -26.54
N GLY A 52 -17.45 -2.16 -27.75
CA GLY A 52 -18.65 -1.34 -27.94
C GLY A 52 -19.97 -2.01 -27.53
N HIS A 53 -19.97 -3.33 -27.34
CA HIS A 53 -21.15 -4.09 -26.89
C HIS A 53 -21.26 -4.25 -25.37
N LEU A 54 -20.31 -3.68 -24.63
CA LEU A 54 -20.30 -3.75 -23.16
C LEU A 54 -21.13 -2.61 -22.56
N TYR A 55 -21.83 -2.90 -21.47
CA TYR A 55 -22.74 -1.94 -20.82
C TYR A 55 -21.97 -0.84 -20.10
N GLU A 56 -22.28 0.41 -20.46
CA GLU A 56 -21.79 1.59 -19.75
C GLU A 56 -22.91 2.62 -19.62
N VAL A 57 -22.92 3.36 -18.53
CA VAL A 57 -23.94 4.40 -18.30
C VAL A 57 -23.73 5.56 -19.29
N SER A 58 -24.84 6.01 -19.91
CA SER A 58 -24.80 7.13 -20.85
C SER A 58 -24.35 8.43 -20.17
N ASP A 59 -23.59 9.25 -20.89
CA ASP A 59 -23.07 10.55 -20.41
C ASP A 59 -24.17 11.56 -20.03
N LYS A 60 -25.41 11.28 -20.44
CA LYS A 60 -26.56 12.16 -20.18
C LYS A 60 -27.07 12.09 -18.74
N ILE A 61 -26.69 11.06 -18.00
CA ILE A 61 -27.02 10.93 -16.58
C ILE A 61 -25.81 11.47 -15.81
N ASP A 62 -26.00 12.46 -14.97
CA ASP A 62 -24.98 13.10 -14.12
C ASP A 62 -24.31 12.06 -13.20
N SER A 63 -23.45 11.23 -13.78
CA SER A 63 -22.58 10.35 -12.98
C SER A 63 -21.35 11.18 -12.59
N PRO A 64 -21.13 11.43 -11.30
CA PRO A 64 -19.98 12.23 -10.86
C PRO A 64 -18.65 11.47 -10.98
N GLN A 65 -18.66 10.29 -11.58
CA GLN A 65 -17.48 9.42 -11.65
C GLN A 65 -16.88 9.46 -13.06
N PRO A 66 -15.56 9.69 -13.17
CA PRO A 66 -14.89 9.61 -14.47
C PRO A 66 -14.93 8.17 -14.99
N LYS A 67 -15.26 8.01 -16.26
CA LYS A 67 -15.26 6.70 -16.94
C LYS A 67 -13.83 6.20 -17.09
N ILE A 68 -13.64 4.91 -16.81
CA ILE A 68 -12.35 4.24 -16.97
C ILE A 68 -12.35 3.54 -18.34
N ALA A 69 -11.29 3.74 -19.12
CA ALA A 69 -11.14 3.10 -20.43
C ALA A 69 -11.01 1.57 -20.28
N HIS A 70 -11.72 0.83 -21.13
CA HIS A 70 -11.68 -0.64 -21.15
C HIS A 70 -10.27 -1.16 -21.46
N THR A 71 -9.83 -2.17 -20.71
CA THR A 71 -8.57 -2.88 -20.95
C THR A 71 -8.84 -4.35 -21.33
N SER A 72 -7.94 -4.94 -22.10
CA SER A 72 -8.06 -6.33 -22.58
C SER A 72 -7.65 -7.37 -21.52
N ASP A 73 -7.20 -6.95 -20.34
CA ASP A 73 -6.79 -7.83 -19.27
C ASP A 73 -8.01 -8.46 -18.59
N PHE A 74 -7.82 -9.65 -18.01
CA PHE A 74 -8.86 -10.36 -17.24
C PHE A 74 -10.24 -10.39 -17.96
N LYS A 75 -10.25 -10.79 -19.22
CA LYS A 75 -11.46 -10.84 -20.08
C LYS A 75 -12.66 -11.59 -19.47
N PHE A 76 -12.40 -12.53 -18.55
CA PHE A 76 -13.47 -13.25 -17.86
C PHE A 76 -14.36 -12.33 -17.00
N LEU A 77 -13.82 -11.20 -16.52
CA LEU A 77 -14.59 -10.21 -15.77
C LEU A 77 -15.48 -9.34 -16.65
N ASP A 78 -15.14 -9.19 -17.94
CA ASP A 78 -15.95 -8.42 -18.90
C ASP A 78 -17.35 -9.04 -19.08
N LYS A 79 -17.50 -10.32 -18.76
CA LYS A 79 -18.80 -11.00 -18.75
C LYS A 79 -19.82 -10.32 -17.83
N ALA A 80 -19.37 -9.64 -16.77
CA ALA A 80 -20.24 -8.88 -15.87
C ALA A 80 -20.90 -7.67 -16.57
N ALA A 81 -20.25 -7.15 -17.61
CA ALA A 81 -20.75 -5.98 -18.38
C ALA A 81 -21.48 -6.36 -19.66
N ILE A 82 -21.69 -7.66 -19.95
CA ILE A 82 -22.45 -8.13 -21.13
C ILE A 82 -23.95 -8.05 -20.84
N VAL A 83 -24.69 -7.39 -21.73
CA VAL A 83 -26.15 -7.33 -21.66
C VAL A 83 -26.71 -8.64 -22.21
N THR A 84 -27.45 -9.40 -21.41
CA THR A 84 -28.16 -10.61 -21.82
C THR A 84 -29.66 -10.32 -22.00
N GLU A 85 -30.35 -11.14 -22.76
CA GLU A 85 -31.80 -11.01 -23.01
C GLU A 85 -32.58 -10.92 -21.68
N SER A 86 -32.15 -11.68 -20.67
CA SER A 86 -32.73 -11.62 -19.31
C SER A 86 -32.54 -10.29 -18.59
N ASP A 87 -31.53 -9.51 -18.98
CA ASP A 87 -31.26 -8.18 -18.38
C ASP A 87 -32.14 -7.08 -19.02
N MET A 88 -32.64 -7.31 -20.24
CA MET A 88 -33.50 -6.37 -20.97
C MET A 88 -34.93 -6.32 -20.40
N GLU A 89 -35.39 -7.37 -19.75
CA GLU A 89 -36.71 -7.45 -19.14
C GLU A 89 -36.82 -6.65 -17.84
N GLU A 90 -35.70 -6.44 -17.15
CA GLU A 90 -35.65 -5.61 -15.95
C GLU A 90 -35.17 -4.21 -16.33
N ARG A 91 -35.85 -3.17 -15.83
CA ARG A 91 -35.59 -1.76 -16.19
C ARG A 91 -34.12 -1.39 -16.05
N PRO A 92 -33.55 -0.69 -17.05
CA PRO A 92 -32.11 -0.32 -17.02
C PRO A 92 -31.70 0.62 -15.85
N GLU A 93 -32.66 1.20 -15.16
CA GLU A 93 -32.40 2.11 -14.02
C GLU A 93 -31.86 1.41 -12.78
N ALA A 94 -31.91 0.06 -12.73
CA ALA A 94 -31.33 -0.74 -11.66
C ALA A 94 -29.88 -1.15 -11.96
N ALA A 95 -29.08 -0.23 -12.47
CA ALA A 95 -27.66 -0.47 -12.86
C ALA A 95 -26.72 -0.87 -11.69
N THR A 96 -27.28 -1.09 -10.50
CA THR A 96 -26.57 -1.64 -9.34
C THR A 96 -27.03 -3.08 -9.05
N SER A 97 -27.53 -3.75 -10.07
CA SER A 97 -28.03 -5.12 -9.98
C SER A 97 -26.85 -6.12 -9.86
N TRP A 98 -27.07 -7.18 -9.13
CA TRP A 98 -26.13 -8.33 -9.01
C TRP A 98 -26.06 -9.16 -10.30
N LYS A 99 -26.62 -8.68 -11.40
CA LYS A 99 -26.63 -9.34 -12.71
C LYS A 99 -25.86 -8.58 -13.79
N LEU A 100 -25.88 -7.25 -13.74
CA LEU A 100 -25.27 -6.40 -14.78
C LEU A 100 -24.47 -5.28 -14.11
N CYS A 101 -23.20 -5.12 -14.51
CA CYS A 101 -22.28 -4.10 -14.00
C CYS A 101 -21.76 -3.24 -15.15
N THR A 102 -21.34 -2.02 -14.85
CA THR A 102 -20.75 -1.13 -15.86
C THR A 102 -19.30 -1.53 -16.15
N VAL A 103 -18.79 -1.14 -17.32
CA VAL A 103 -17.38 -1.31 -17.69
C VAL A 103 -16.48 -0.64 -16.64
N THR A 104 -16.85 0.55 -16.17
CA THR A 104 -16.10 1.28 -15.13
C THR A 104 -15.92 0.42 -13.87
N GLN A 105 -16.99 -0.23 -13.37
CA GLN A 105 -16.95 -1.11 -12.20
C GLN A 105 -16.05 -2.33 -12.43
N VAL A 106 -16.10 -2.91 -13.64
CA VAL A 106 -15.25 -4.06 -14.01
C VAL A 106 -13.78 -3.62 -14.01
N GLU A 107 -13.47 -2.46 -14.58
CA GLU A 107 -12.09 -1.94 -14.64
C GLU A 107 -11.55 -1.59 -13.24
N GLU A 108 -12.39 -1.10 -12.32
CA GLU A 108 -12.02 -0.90 -10.91
C GLU A 108 -11.52 -2.19 -10.27
N LEU A 109 -12.23 -3.31 -10.50
CA LEU A 109 -11.79 -4.62 -9.99
C LEU A 109 -10.50 -5.10 -10.66
N LYS A 110 -10.35 -4.89 -11.97
CA LYS A 110 -9.13 -5.26 -12.72
C LYS A 110 -7.90 -4.52 -12.18
N ILE A 111 -8.05 -3.23 -11.87
CA ILE A 111 -6.97 -2.41 -11.28
C ILE A 111 -6.54 -3.02 -9.94
N LEU A 112 -7.49 -3.38 -9.06
CA LEU A 112 -7.19 -4.01 -7.77
C LEU A 112 -6.46 -5.35 -7.95
N LEU A 113 -6.90 -6.19 -8.90
CA LEU A 113 -6.24 -7.46 -9.18
C LEU A 113 -4.80 -7.26 -9.68
N ARG A 114 -4.58 -6.20 -10.46
CA ARG A 114 -3.24 -5.82 -10.95
C ARG A 114 -2.32 -5.36 -9.80
N LEU A 115 -2.89 -4.78 -8.76
CA LEU A 115 -2.14 -4.33 -7.58
C LEU A 115 -1.78 -5.50 -6.63
N LEU A 116 -2.46 -6.65 -6.71
CA LEU A 116 -2.27 -7.78 -5.79
C LEU A 116 -0.83 -8.29 -5.70
N PRO A 117 -0.08 -8.50 -6.80
CA PRO A 117 1.31 -8.97 -6.69
C PRO A 117 2.20 -8.00 -5.89
N VAL A 118 2.04 -6.71 -6.14
CA VAL A 118 2.77 -5.66 -5.40
C VAL A 118 2.36 -5.67 -3.92
N TRP A 119 1.07 -5.87 -3.65
CA TRP A 119 0.52 -5.95 -2.29
C TRP A 119 1.10 -7.15 -1.51
N ILE A 120 1.17 -8.33 -2.14
CA ILE A 120 1.74 -9.54 -1.52
C ILE A 120 3.21 -9.30 -1.15
N THR A 121 4.00 -8.72 -2.06
CA THR A 121 5.41 -8.41 -1.78
C THR A 121 5.53 -7.36 -0.66
N SER A 122 4.59 -6.43 -0.57
CA SER A 122 4.54 -5.42 0.51
C SER A 122 4.29 -6.06 1.88
N VAL A 123 3.43 -7.09 1.96
CA VAL A 123 3.22 -7.88 3.20
C VAL A 123 4.52 -8.54 3.65
N VAL A 124 5.28 -9.13 2.71
CA VAL A 124 6.57 -9.77 3.03
C VAL A 124 7.59 -8.75 3.56
N VAL A 125 7.70 -7.60 2.89
CA VAL A 125 8.61 -6.51 3.28
C VAL A 125 8.23 -5.95 4.67
N SER A 126 6.94 -5.75 4.92
CA SER A 126 6.44 -5.26 6.22
C SER A 126 6.73 -6.25 7.35
N SER A 127 6.69 -7.56 7.06
CA SER A 127 7.07 -8.61 8.02
C SER A 127 8.55 -8.50 8.39
N ALA A 128 9.43 -8.35 7.39
CA ALA A 128 10.87 -8.18 7.61
C ALA A 128 11.16 -6.91 8.44
N PHE A 129 10.49 -5.80 8.09
CA PHE A 129 10.65 -4.53 8.81
C PHE A 129 10.21 -4.64 10.28
N SER A 130 9.09 -5.31 10.53
CA SER A 130 8.59 -5.55 11.90
C SER A 130 9.58 -6.39 12.72
N GLN A 131 10.22 -7.40 12.11
CA GLN A 131 11.28 -8.20 12.75
C GLN A 131 12.47 -7.33 13.12
N MET A 132 12.93 -6.47 12.21
CA MET A 132 14.07 -5.59 12.44
C MET A 132 13.80 -4.66 13.62
N ASN A 133 12.62 -4.03 13.67
CA ASN A 133 12.24 -3.10 14.73
C ASN A 133 12.22 -3.76 16.12
N THR A 134 11.74 -5.00 16.23
CA THR A 134 11.69 -5.73 17.50
C THR A 134 13.09 -6.24 17.89
N THR A 135 13.79 -6.88 16.97
CA THR A 135 15.10 -7.49 17.20
C THR A 135 16.16 -6.43 17.55
N PHE A 136 16.16 -5.30 16.85
CA PHE A 136 17.15 -4.24 17.09
C PHE A 136 17.00 -3.60 18.47
N VAL A 137 15.77 -3.45 18.97
CA VAL A 137 15.52 -2.94 20.33
C VAL A 137 15.99 -3.96 21.37
N GLN A 138 15.70 -5.25 21.16
CA GLN A 138 16.18 -6.34 22.04
C GLN A 138 17.71 -6.40 22.08
N GLN A 139 18.36 -6.34 20.92
CA GLN A 139 19.82 -6.29 20.84
C GLN A 139 20.38 -5.06 21.55
N GLY A 140 19.74 -3.89 21.36
CA GLY A 140 20.13 -2.65 22.02
C GLY A 140 20.03 -2.74 23.54
N SER A 141 19.01 -3.44 24.06
CA SER A 141 18.82 -3.60 25.52
C SER A 141 19.84 -4.56 26.16
N ALA A 142 20.38 -5.50 25.36
CA ALA A 142 21.39 -6.47 25.82
C ALA A 142 22.81 -5.89 25.80
N MET A 143 23.00 -4.65 25.34
CA MET A 143 24.32 -4.02 25.22
C MET A 143 24.44 -2.80 26.13
N GLU A 144 25.65 -2.65 26.67
CA GLU A 144 26.06 -1.40 27.33
C GLU A 144 26.42 -0.39 26.22
N MET A 145 25.46 0.47 25.87
CA MET A 145 25.71 1.53 24.88
C MET A 145 26.13 2.81 25.57
N THR A 146 27.36 3.22 25.33
CA THR A 146 27.89 4.51 25.80
C THR A 146 28.28 5.36 24.60
N ILE A 147 27.76 6.57 24.49
CA ILE A 147 28.18 7.56 23.50
C ILE A 147 28.83 8.72 24.29
N LEU A 148 30.11 8.98 24.02
CA LEU A 148 30.89 10.03 24.70
C LEU A 148 30.82 9.86 26.24
N SER A 149 30.93 8.59 26.71
CA SER A 149 30.91 8.22 28.14
C SER A 149 29.54 8.43 28.84
N VAL A 150 28.45 8.70 28.07
CA VAL A 150 27.10 8.78 28.63
C VAL A 150 26.34 7.52 28.28
N PRO A 151 25.73 6.81 29.26
CA PRO A 151 24.92 5.64 28.96
C PRO A 151 23.67 6.05 28.20
N VAL A 152 23.43 5.40 27.05
CA VAL A 152 22.31 5.71 26.15
C VAL A 152 21.27 4.59 26.28
N PRO A 153 20.04 4.90 26.72
CA PRO A 153 18.98 3.88 26.79
C PRO A 153 18.64 3.34 25.39
N ALA A 154 18.36 2.05 25.28
CA ALA A 154 17.98 1.39 24.03
C ALA A 154 16.78 2.08 23.33
N ALA A 155 15.85 2.63 24.13
CA ALA A 155 14.69 3.36 23.61
C ALA A 155 15.06 4.63 22.82
N SER A 156 16.23 5.23 23.06
CA SER A 156 16.70 6.41 22.32
C SER A 156 17.11 6.10 20.88
N LEU A 157 17.34 4.82 20.54
CA LEU A 157 17.60 4.38 19.16
C LEU A 157 16.41 4.73 18.24
N ALA A 158 15.18 4.66 18.74
CA ALA A 158 14.00 5.08 17.99
C ALA A 158 14.04 6.57 17.61
N SER A 159 14.53 7.42 18.52
CA SER A 159 14.72 8.86 18.23
C SER A 159 15.81 9.09 17.18
N PHE A 160 16.90 8.32 17.25
CA PHE A 160 17.96 8.34 16.24
C PHE A 160 17.41 7.93 14.86
N GLU A 161 16.56 6.88 14.82
CA GLU A 161 15.91 6.42 13.59
C GLU A 161 15.08 7.55 12.93
N VAL A 162 14.29 8.29 13.73
CA VAL A 162 13.52 9.44 13.22
C VAL A 162 14.45 10.49 12.59
N ILE A 163 15.58 10.81 13.22
CA ILE A 163 16.58 11.75 12.67
C ILE A 163 17.13 11.21 11.34
N CYS A 164 17.42 9.91 11.26
CA CYS A 164 17.87 9.26 10.02
C CYS A 164 16.82 9.33 8.91
N VAL A 165 15.53 9.09 9.24
CA VAL A 165 14.42 9.22 8.28
C VAL A 165 14.36 10.63 7.72
N MET A 166 14.42 11.66 8.57
CA MET A 166 14.42 13.07 8.14
C MET A 166 15.63 13.37 7.25
N THR A 167 16.80 12.83 7.60
CA THR A 167 18.04 12.98 6.80
C THR A 167 17.86 12.33 5.42
N TRP A 168 17.29 11.13 5.35
CA TRP A 168 17.03 10.42 4.08
C TRP A 168 16.05 11.19 3.20
N VAL A 169 14.98 11.77 3.77
CA VAL A 169 14.01 12.57 3.02
C VAL A 169 14.73 13.81 2.41
N LEU A 170 15.56 14.49 3.20
CA LEU A 170 16.34 15.64 2.70
C LEU A 170 17.34 15.21 1.64
N LEU A 171 18.06 14.13 1.84
CA LEU A 171 19.03 13.57 0.90
C LEU A 171 18.34 13.19 -0.42
N TYR A 172 17.19 12.53 -0.34
CA TYR A 172 16.38 12.14 -1.51
C TYR A 172 15.96 13.38 -2.30
N THR A 173 15.31 14.34 -1.64
CA THR A 173 14.73 15.51 -2.32
C THR A 173 15.80 16.52 -2.82
N LYS A 174 16.89 16.70 -2.08
CA LYS A 174 17.90 17.73 -2.38
C LYS A 174 19.11 17.22 -3.16
N VAL A 175 19.38 15.91 -3.11
CA VAL A 175 20.59 15.34 -3.75
C VAL A 175 20.21 14.28 -4.80
N ILE A 176 19.45 13.26 -4.42
CA ILE A 176 19.20 12.09 -5.30
C ILE A 176 18.33 12.52 -6.50
N VAL A 177 17.19 13.19 -6.27
CA VAL A 177 16.28 13.61 -7.36
C VAL A 177 16.98 14.57 -8.32
N PRO A 178 17.66 15.66 -7.87
CA PRO A 178 18.37 16.54 -8.81
C PRO A 178 19.50 15.83 -9.56
N ALA A 179 20.24 14.93 -8.90
CA ALA A 179 21.30 14.16 -9.56
C ALA A 179 20.72 13.26 -10.66
N LEU A 180 19.62 12.54 -10.39
CA LEU A 180 18.97 11.68 -11.37
C LEU A 180 18.45 12.48 -12.58
N ARG A 181 17.87 13.65 -12.32
CA ARG A 181 17.43 14.57 -13.39
C ARG A 181 18.61 15.04 -14.26
N SER A 182 19.77 15.29 -13.66
CA SER A 182 20.98 15.70 -14.37
C SER A 182 21.55 14.60 -15.27
N PHE A 183 21.37 13.32 -14.87
CA PHE A 183 21.84 12.17 -15.64
C PHE A 183 20.83 11.66 -16.68
N SER A 184 19.58 12.04 -16.58
CA SER A 184 18.52 11.60 -17.50
C SER A 184 18.41 12.56 -18.68
N SER A 185 18.68 12.08 -19.88
CA SER A 185 18.54 12.84 -21.13
C SER A 185 17.07 13.06 -21.52
N SER A 186 16.14 12.32 -20.94
CA SER A 186 14.70 12.48 -21.17
C SER A 186 14.12 13.29 -20.00
N GLY A 187 13.37 14.33 -20.26
CA GLY A 187 12.92 15.33 -19.29
C GLY A 187 12.16 14.83 -18.04
N ASP A 188 11.79 13.56 -17.95
CA ASP A 188 11.19 12.93 -16.79
C ASP A 188 12.26 12.16 -15.99
N GLY A 189 13.17 12.87 -15.35
CA GLY A 189 14.27 12.29 -14.59
C GLY A 189 13.93 11.76 -13.20
N GLU A 190 12.65 11.72 -12.81
CA GLU A 190 12.24 11.11 -11.54
C GLU A 190 12.03 9.61 -11.70
N PRO A 191 12.59 8.78 -10.79
CA PRO A 191 12.36 7.34 -10.85
C PRO A 191 10.89 7.04 -10.60
N SER A 192 10.35 6.06 -11.31
CA SER A 192 8.96 5.63 -11.14
C SER A 192 8.75 5.11 -9.70
N GLN A 193 7.50 5.14 -9.23
CA GLN A 193 7.14 4.66 -7.90
C GLN A 193 7.58 3.20 -7.69
N LEU A 194 7.45 2.35 -8.71
CA LEU A 194 7.90 0.94 -8.67
C LEU A 194 9.42 0.84 -8.54
N GLN A 195 10.17 1.69 -9.26
CA GLN A 195 11.64 1.74 -9.14
C GLN A 195 12.07 2.15 -7.73
N ARG A 196 11.40 3.15 -7.15
CA ARG A 196 11.63 3.60 -5.76
C ARG A 196 11.35 2.48 -4.76
N MET A 197 10.22 1.78 -4.91
CA MET A 197 9.87 0.62 -4.09
C MET A 197 10.90 -0.50 -4.24
N GLY A 198 11.36 -0.77 -5.46
CA GLY A 198 12.39 -1.77 -5.74
C GLY A 198 13.72 -1.43 -5.05
N ALA A 199 14.16 -0.18 -5.18
CA ALA A 199 15.38 0.32 -4.52
C ALA A 199 15.28 0.19 -2.99
N GLY A 200 14.11 0.52 -2.40
CA GLY A 200 13.85 0.37 -0.98
C GLY A 200 13.94 -1.08 -0.51
N ARG A 201 13.37 -2.00 -1.27
CA ARG A 201 13.43 -3.44 -0.97
C ARG A 201 14.86 -4.00 -1.04
N LEU A 202 15.64 -3.55 -2.04
CA LEU A 202 17.05 -3.91 -2.15
C LEU A 202 17.86 -3.36 -0.97
N LEU A 203 17.63 -2.11 -0.61
CA LEU A 203 18.31 -1.49 0.54
C LEU A 203 17.99 -2.23 1.85
N MET A 204 16.73 -2.62 2.04
CA MET A 204 16.30 -3.42 3.21
C MET A 204 16.97 -4.80 3.22
N ALA A 205 17.01 -5.49 2.08
CA ALA A 205 17.70 -6.79 1.97
C ALA A 205 19.20 -6.65 2.28
N LEU A 206 19.84 -5.58 1.79
CA LEU A 206 21.23 -5.26 2.08
C LEU A 206 21.43 -4.99 3.58
N THR A 207 20.52 -4.24 4.20
CA THR A 207 20.52 -3.95 5.64
C THR A 207 20.49 -5.25 6.46
N MET A 208 19.63 -6.20 6.07
CA MET A 208 19.55 -7.51 6.73
C MET A 208 20.83 -8.30 6.56
N ALA A 209 21.43 -8.31 5.37
CA ALA A 209 22.70 -8.98 5.11
C ALA A 209 23.84 -8.36 5.93
N VAL A 210 23.91 -7.03 5.97
CA VAL A 210 24.93 -6.30 6.77
C VAL A 210 24.70 -6.57 8.27
N ALA A 211 23.45 -6.57 8.74
CA ALA A 211 23.12 -6.86 10.14
C ALA A 211 23.55 -8.27 10.54
N ALA A 212 23.46 -9.24 9.63
CA ALA A 212 23.92 -10.61 9.86
C ALA A 212 25.45 -10.72 9.92
N LEU A 213 26.17 -9.85 9.20
CA LEU A 213 27.62 -9.90 9.09
C LEU A 213 28.36 -9.02 10.12
N VAL A 214 27.75 -7.96 10.60
CA VAL A 214 28.42 -6.91 11.40
C VAL A 214 27.66 -6.63 12.69
N GLU A 215 27.97 -7.39 13.70
CA GLU A 215 27.49 -7.18 15.06
C GLU A 215 28.07 -5.88 15.71
N MET A 216 29.10 -5.30 15.11
CA MET A 216 29.93 -4.26 15.74
C MET A 216 29.63 -2.80 15.33
N LYS A 217 28.79 -2.51 14.32
CA LYS A 217 28.55 -1.12 13.90
C LYS A 217 27.05 -0.84 13.68
N ARG A 218 26.32 -0.85 14.78
CA ARG A 218 24.86 -0.81 14.78
C ARG A 218 24.22 0.51 14.33
N LEU A 219 24.93 1.60 14.45
CA LEU A 219 24.45 2.88 13.93
C LEU A 219 24.25 2.87 12.40
N UNK A 220 24.86 2.14 11.86
CA UNK A 220 24.71 2.03 10.56
C UNK A 220 23.55 1.36 10.14
N GLN A 221 23.43 0.40 10.80
CA GLN A 221 22.21 -0.38 10.52
C GLN A 221 20.95 0.51 10.56
N HIS A 222 20.81 1.30 11.61
CA HIS A 222 19.66 2.20 11.77
C HIS A 222 19.57 3.24 10.64
N PHE A 223 20.71 3.74 10.17
CA PHE A 223 20.72 4.69 9.06
C PHE A 223 20.21 4.02 7.76
N PHE A 224 20.69 2.82 7.45
CA PHE A 224 20.24 2.09 6.24
C PHE A 224 18.80 1.61 6.38
N LEU A 225 18.39 1.19 7.59
CA LEU A 225 17.00 0.81 7.88
C LEU A 225 16.05 1.97 7.62
N ALA A 226 16.39 3.17 8.13
CA ALA A 226 15.60 4.40 7.90
C ALA A 226 15.47 4.73 6.41
N GLY A 227 16.55 4.51 5.64
CA GLY A 227 16.50 4.66 4.18
C GLY A 227 15.52 3.67 3.55
N GLY A 228 15.59 2.41 3.96
CA GLY A 228 14.65 1.39 3.52
C GLY A 228 13.20 1.75 3.84
N GLU A 229 12.95 2.28 5.03
CA GLU A 229 11.62 2.75 5.46
C GLU A 229 11.06 3.84 4.55
N VAL A 230 11.86 4.88 4.29
CA VAL A 230 11.46 6.01 3.41
C VAL A 230 11.10 5.49 2.01
N PHE A 231 12.00 4.71 1.42
CA PHE A 231 11.80 4.21 0.05
C PHE A 231 10.72 3.13 -0.05
N CYS A 232 10.52 2.30 0.98
CA CYS A 232 9.47 1.28 0.95
C CYS A 232 8.10 1.86 1.30
N TYR A 233 7.93 2.45 2.49
CA TYR A 233 6.60 2.81 2.97
C TYR A 233 6.03 4.05 2.29
N ILE A 234 6.84 5.08 2.09
CA ILE A 234 6.36 6.31 1.42
C ILE A 234 6.00 5.97 -0.04
N ALA A 235 6.91 5.27 -0.75
CA ALA A 235 6.65 4.87 -2.12
C ALA A 235 5.48 3.88 -2.23
N GLN A 236 5.29 2.99 -1.24
CA GLN A 236 4.15 2.08 -1.19
C GLN A 236 2.82 2.85 -1.08
N LEU A 237 2.72 3.81 -0.16
CA LEU A 237 1.51 4.62 0.01
C LEU A 237 1.23 5.46 -1.25
N GLU A 238 2.26 6.08 -1.82
CA GLU A 238 2.14 6.83 -3.08
C GLU A 238 1.68 5.94 -4.22
N PHE A 239 2.23 4.72 -4.34
CA PHE A 239 1.88 3.77 -5.39
C PHE A 239 0.41 3.35 -5.28
N PHE A 240 -0.02 2.90 -4.10
CA PHE A 240 -1.41 2.46 -3.91
C PHE A 240 -2.41 3.60 -4.06
N PHE A 241 -2.03 4.82 -3.69
CA PHE A 241 -2.86 6.01 -3.88
C PHE A 241 -2.90 6.44 -5.36
N GLY A 242 -1.75 6.43 -6.04
CA GLY A 242 -1.62 6.90 -7.43
C GLY A 242 -2.23 5.98 -8.47
N GLU A 243 -2.20 4.66 -8.23
CA GLU A 243 -2.80 3.66 -9.14
C GLU A 243 -4.32 3.50 -8.90
N ALA A 244 -4.83 4.05 -7.79
CA ALA A 244 -6.24 3.93 -7.44
C ALA A 244 -7.11 4.88 -8.29
N PRO A 245 -8.26 4.41 -8.80
CA PRO A 245 -9.29 5.33 -9.30
C PRO A 245 -9.76 6.26 -8.18
N ASP A 246 -10.18 7.48 -8.53
CA ASP A 246 -10.62 8.50 -7.55
C ASP A 246 -11.71 7.99 -6.60
N THR A 247 -12.55 7.09 -7.09
CA THR A 247 -13.64 6.47 -6.32
C THR A 247 -13.13 5.49 -5.26
N MET A 248 -11.91 4.94 -5.44
CA MET A 248 -11.36 3.85 -4.62
C MET A 248 -10.07 4.22 -3.86
N ASN A 249 -9.67 5.48 -3.86
CA ASN A 249 -8.44 5.95 -3.19
C ASN A 249 -8.37 5.50 -1.73
N SER A 250 -9.47 5.63 -0.98
CA SER A 250 -9.56 5.21 0.42
C SER A 250 -9.35 3.70 0.59
N MET A 251 -9.91 2.91 -0.33
CA MET A 251 -9.78 1.45 -0.30
C MET A 251 -8.34 1.01 -0.59
N CYS A 252 -7.70 1.59 -1.61
CA CYS A 252 -6.33 1.26 -1.98
C CYS A 252 -5.34 1.70 -0.89
N THR A 253 -5.57 2.85 -0.25
CA THR A 253 -4.79 3.28 0.92
C THR A 253 -4.97 2.28 2.08
N SER A 254 -6.20 1.80 2.32
CA SER A 254 -6.49 0.80 3.34
C SER A 254 -5.78 -0.53 3.05
N LEU A 255 -5.67 -0.93 1.77
CA LEU A 255 -4.90 -2.11 1.35
C LEU A 255 -3.41 -1.95 1.70
N ALA A 256 -2.84 -0.77 1.48
CA ALA A 256 -1.44 -0.50 1.85
C ALA A 256 -1.23 -0.66 3.37
N LEU A 257 -2.15 -0.12 4.18
CA LEU A 257 -2.10 -0.24 5.64
C LEU A 257 -2.35 -1.68 6.10
N LEU A 258 -3.24 -2.40 5.42
CA LEU A 258 -3.51 -3.82 5.69
C LEU A 258 -2.25 -4.68 5.43
N ALA A 259 -1.45 -4.35 4.41
CA ALA A 259 -0.18 -5.04 4.16
C ALA A 259 0.78 -4.90 5.35
N ILE A 260 0.85 -3.71 5.96
CA ILE A 260 1.67 -3.44 7.15
C ILE A 260 1.17 -4.29 8.33
N ALA A 261 -0.14 -4.28 8.59
CA ALA A 261 -0.74 -5.04 9.68
C ALA A 261 -0.51 -6.56 9.53
N LEU A 262 -0.76 -7.10 8.33
CA LEU A 262 -0.54 -8.54 8.05
C LEU A 262 0.95 -8.90 8.14
N GLY A 263 1.83 -8.00 7.72
CA GLY A 263 3.27 -8.16 7.85
C GLY A 263 3.68 -8.28 9.32
N SER A 264 3.14 -7.42 10.18
CA SER A 264 3.40 -7.46 11.63
C SER A 264 2.88 -8.75 12.29
N TYR A 265 1.67 -9.19 11.93
CA TYR A 265 1.13 -10.46 12.42
C TYR A 265 1.97 -11.65 11.96
N ARG A 266 2.39 -11.67 10.71
CA ARG A 266 3.29 -12.71 10.17
C ARG A 266 4.63 -12.72 10.93
N SER A 267 5.19 -11.54 11.21
CA SER A 267 6.42 -11.38 12.00
C SER A 267 6.26 -12.01 13.39
N SER A 268 5.18 -11.68 14.10
CA SER A 268 4.87 -12.23 15.43
C SER A 268 4.71 -13.75 15.40
N PHE A 269 4.08 -14.28 14.35
CA PHE A 269 3.91 -15.72 14.17
C PHE A 269 5.25 -16.44 13.97
N ILE A 270 6.13 -15.87 13.13
CA ILE A 270 7.50 -16.40 12.91
C ILE A 270 8.28 -16.40 14.22
N TYR A 271 8.19 -15.31 15.00
CA TYR A 271 8.86 -15.18 16.29
C TYR A 271 8.40 -16.28 17.27
N ALA A 272 7.08 -16.51 17.37
CA ALA A 272 6.52 -17.55 18.22
C ALA A 272 7.00 -18.96 17.82
N ILE A 273 7.12 -19.23 16.52
CA ILE A 273 7.65 -20.50 16.00
C ILE A 273 9.11 -20.68 16.44
N VAL A 274 9.94 -19.67 16.20
CA VAL A 274 11.38 -19.71 16.55
C VAL A 274 11.55 -19.92 18.07
N GLU A 275 10.76 -19.19 18.88
CA GLU A 275 10.78 -19.33 20.34
C GLU A 275 10.41 -20.75 20.77
N ALA A 276 9.38 -21.34 20.17
CA ALA A 276 8.94 -22.70 20.48
C ALA A 276 10.03 -23.74 20.16
N PHE A 277 10.74 -23.56 19.03
CA PHE A 277 11.84 -24.47 18.65
C PHE A 277 13.09 -24.28 19.50
N THR A 278 13.44 -23.05 19.89
CA THR A 278 14.62 -22.78 20.71
C THR A 278 14.38 -23.18 22.18
N ALA A 279 13.19 -22.95 22.72
CA ALA A 279 12.84 -23.32 24.08
C ALA A 279 12.88 -24.85 24.32
N THR A 280 12.61 -25.65 23.27
CA THR A 280 12.70 -27.13 23.37
C THR A 280 14.14 -27.66 23.30
N GLY A 281 15.10 -26.84 22.92
CA GLY A 281 16.53 -27.25 22.83
C GLY A 281 17.30 -27.14 24.13
N ASP A 282 16.76 -26.48 25.16
CA ASP A 282 17.44 -26.24 26.45
C ASP A 282 16.97 -27.17 27.59
N SER A 283 16.24 -28.26 27.30
CA SER A 283 15.79 -29.25 28.32
C SER A 283 16.66 -30.50 28.35
#